data_9a1f42c92240554fea704654c75ab3df
#
_entry.id   9a1f42c92240554fea704654c75ab3df
#
_cell.length_a   1.000
_cell.length_b   1.000
_cell.length_c   1.000
_cell.angle_alpha   90.00
_cell.angle_beta   90.00
_cell.angle_gamma   90.00
#
_symmetry.space_group_name_H-M   'P 1'
#
loop_
_entity.id
_entity.type
_entity.pdbx_description
1 polymer ?
#
loop_
_entity_poly.entity_id
_entity_poly.type
_entity_poly.pdbx_seq_one_letter_code
_entity_poly.pdbx_strand_id
1 'polypeptide(L)'
;MTTEEEILHALRGVNDPEVGVNLVDLGLIYATEIMGAKVRIVMTMTTPACPMHSYLTEEVQEAIHVQCEEVENVEVELVWDPPWSPQMISDAGKRQLGWL
;
A
#
# COMPACT_ATOMS: atom_id res chain seq x y z
N MET A 1 -6.30 -19.04 -5.71
CA MET A 1 -4.96 -18.53 -6.07
C MET A 1 -4.91 -17.02 -5.86
N THR A 2 -3.92 -16.53 -5.17
CA THR A 2 -3.80 -15.09 -4.89
C THR A 2 -3.36 -14.33 -6.13
N THR A 3 -4.04 -13.25 -6.45
CA THR A 3 -3.73 -12.40 -7.61
C THR A 3 -3.30 -11.02 -7.15
N GLU A 4 -2.65 -10.27 -8.06
CA GLU A 4 -2.30 -8.88 -7.78
C GLU A 4 -3.52 -8.04 -7.47
N GLU A 5 -4.63 -8.26 -8.16
CA GLU A 5 -5.88 -7.53 -7.90
C GLU A 5 -6.40 -7.77 -6.49
N GLU A 6 -6.31 -9.01 -6.00
CA GLU A 6 -6.73 -9.32 -4.64
C GLU A 6 -5.86 -8.60 -3.62
N ILE A 7 -4.55 -8.54 -3.88
CA ILE A 7 -3.61 -7.82 -3.02
C ILE A 7 -3.93 -6.33 -3.02
N LEU A 8 -4.11 -5.74 -4.18
CA LEU A 8 -4.43 -4.31 -4.28
C LEU A 8 -5.79 -3.98 -3.65
N HIS A 9 -6.77 -4.89 -3.80
CA HIS A 9 -8.06 -4.72 -3.15
C HIS A 9 -7.91 -4.68 -1.62
N ALA A 10 -7.10 -5.59 -1.08
CA ALA A 10 -6.82 -5.60 0.35
C ALA A 10 -6.16 -4.30 0.79
N LEU A 11 -5.19 -3.82 0.00
CA LEU A 11 -4.46 -2.59 0.33
C LEU A 11 -5.30 -1.33 0.23
N ARG A 12 -6.37 -1.34 -0.57
CA ARG A 12 -7.31 -0.23 -0.61
C ARG A 12 -8.11 -0.08 0.69
N GLY A 13 -8.08 -1.08 1.52
CA GLY A 13 -8.64 -1.00 2.87
C GLY A 13 -7.71 -0.38 3.91
N VAL A 14 -6.47 -0.07 3.52
CA VAL A 14 -5.48 0.53 4.43
C VAL A 14 -5.33 2.00 4.08
N ASN A 15 -5.68 2.88 5.00
CA ASN A 15 -5.63 4.33 4.80
C ASN A 15 -4.40 4.92 5.48
N ASP A 16 -3.81 5.94 4.83
CA ASP A 16 -2.80 6.76 5.47
C ASP A 16 -3.52 7.63 6.51
N PRO A 17 -3.17 7.54 7.80
CA PRO A 17 -3.90 8.28 8.83
C PRO A 17 -3.71 9.79 8.76
N GLU A 18 -2.67 10.27 8.09
CA GLU A 18 -2.43 11.70 7.96
C GLU A 18 -3.23 12.32 6.81
N VAL A 19 -3.44 11.54 5.75
CA VAL A 19 -4.09 12.04 4.53
C VAL A 19 -5.53 11.57 4.42
N GLY A 20 -5.84 10.38 4.94
CA GLY A 20 -7.19 9.83 4.91
C GLY A 20 -7.56 9.15 3.59
N VAL A 21 -6.57 8.88 2.74
CA VAL A 21 -6.76 8.19 1.47
C VAL A 21 -6.00 6.87 1.53
N ASN A 22 -6.53 5.84 0.88
CA ASN A 22 -5.88 4.53 0.91
C ASN A 22 -4.55 4.52 0.18
N LEU A 23 -3.69 3.56 0.54
CA LEU A 23 -2.31 3.51 0.07
C LEU A 23 -2.20 3.33 -1.44
N VAL A 24 -3.13 2.59 -2.05
CA VAL A 24 -3.10 2.34 -3.50
C VAL A 24 -3.40 3.62 -4.26
N ASP A 25 -4.45 4.33 -3.86
CA ASP A 25 -4.86 5.57 -4.52
C ASP A 25 -3.87 6.70 -4.27
N LEU A 26 -3.14 6.66 -3.16
CA LEU A 26 -2.06 7.62 -2.91
C LEU A 26 -0.84 7.38 -3.79
N GLY A 27 -0.75 6.22 -4.44
CA GLY A 27 0.41 5.89 -5.26
C GLY A 27 1.62 5.46 -4.45
N LEU A 28 1.40 4.95 -3.25
CA LEU A 28 2.49 4.50 -2.38
C LEU A 28 2.95 3.09 -2.67
N ILE A 29 2.14 2.28 -3.37
CA ILE A 29 2.48 0.89 -3.69
C ILE A 29 3.17 0.87 -5.05
N TYR A 30 4.46 0.57 -5.04
CA TYR A 30 5.28 0.57 -6.26
C TYR A 30 5.31 -0.77 -6.97
N ALA A 31 5.27 -1.86 -6.22
CA ALA A 31 5.29 -3.20 -6.82
C ALA A 31 4.67 -4.21 -5.87
N THR A 32 4.06 -5.24 -6.46
CA THR A 32 3.56 -6.40 -5.73
C THR A 32 4.14 -7.63 -6.39
N GLU A 33 4.80 -8.48 -5.61
CA GLU A 33 5.38 -9.73 -6.11
C GLU A 33 4.73 -10.88 -5.37
N ILE A 34 4.22 -11.85 -6.12
CA ILE A 34 3.56 -13.02 -5.56
C ILE A 34 4.38 -14.25 -5.90
N MET A 35 4.87 -14.94 -4.86
CA MET A 35 5.71 -16.12 -5.01
C MET A 35 5.11 -17.25 -4.18
N GLY A 36 4.12 -17.96 -4.75
CA GLY A 36 3.40 -19.00 -4.04
C GLY A 36 2.63 -18.42 -2.85
N ALA A 37 2.96 -18.88 -1.65
CA ALA A 37 2.32 -18.39 -0.42
C ALA A 37 3.00 -17.14 0.16
N LYS A 38 4.03 -16.61 -0.52
CA LYS A 38 4.77 -15.44 -0.08
C LYS A 38 4.44 -14.25 -0.98
N VAL A 39 4.20 -13.10 -0.37
CA VAL A 39 3.94 -11.85 -1.09
C VAL A 39 4.95 -10.80 -0.63
N ARG A 40 5.51 -10.08 -1.59
CA ARG A 40 6.41 -8.96 -1.30
C ARG A 40 5.79 -7.68 -1.82
N ILE A 41 5.70 -6.69 -0.96
CA ILE A 41 5.16 -5.37 -1.29
C ILE A 41 6.28 -4.36 -1.25
N VAL A 42 6.53 -3.69 -2.37
CA VAL A 42 7.48 -2.58 -2.43
C VAL A 42 6.67 -1.30 -2.38
N MET A 43 6.90 -0.49 -1.36
CA MET A 43 6.13 0.73 -1.15
C MET A 43 7.00 1.86 -0.62
N THR A 44 6.46 3.06 -0.69
CA THR A 44 7.10 4.26 -0.13
C THR A 44 6.14 4.98 0.80
N MET A 45 6.60 6.07 1.36
CA MET A 45 5.81 6.95 2.23
C MET A 45 5.78 8.35 1.64
N THR A 46 4.81 9.17 2.09
CA THR A 46 4.68 10.54 1.61
C THR A 46 5.84 11.42 2.07
N THR A 47 6.50 11.05 3.16
CA THR A 47 7.67 11.77 3.67
C THR A 47 8.60 10.79 4.41
N PRO A 48 9.93 10.93 4.25
CA PRO A 48 10.88 10.11 5.01
C PRO A 48 10.80 10.31 6.52
N ALA A 49 10.27 11.43 6.97
CA ALA A 49 10.13 11.74 8.39
C ALA A 49 8.86 11.17 9.01
N CYS A 50 8.07 10.42 8.25
CA CYS A 50 6.81 9.86 8.73
C CYS A 50 7.06 8.85 9.84
N PRO A 51 6.57 9.09 11.08
CA PRO A 51 6.75 8.13 12.17
C PRO A 51 5.81 6.93 12.07
N MET A 52 4.92 6.94 11.09
CA MET A 52 3.87 5.93 10.93
C MET A 52 4.26 4.74 10.08
N HIS A 53 5.52 4.68 9.61
CA HIS A 53 5.90 3.60 8.69
C HIS A 53 5.77 2.21 9.29
N SER A 54 6.04 2.05 10.58
CA SER A 54 5.87 0.75 11.26
C SER A 54 4.40 0.38 11.37
N TYR A 55 3.56 1.34 11.69
CA TYR A 55 2.12 1.15 11.76
C TYR A 55 1.56 0.73 10.40
N LEU A 56 1.91 1.44 9.34
CA LEU A 56 1.43 1.13 8.00
C LEU A 56 1.94 -0.22 7.51
N THR A 57 3.18 -0.58 7.84
CA THR A 57 3.72 -1.89 7.48
C THR A 57 2.89 -3.01 8.11
N GLU A 58 2.56 -2.88 9.39
CA GLU A 58 1.73 -3.87 10.09
C GLU A 58 0.32 -3.94 9.51
N GLU A 59 -0.27 -2.80 9.19
CA GLU A 59 -1.60 -2.74 8.59
C GLU A 59 -1.64 -3.40 7.21
N VAL A 60 -0.60 -3.19 6.40
CA VAL A 60 -0.47 -3.83 5.10
C VAL A 60 -0.41 -5.35 5.25
N GLN A 61 0.43 -5.83 6.16
CA GLN A 61 0.57 -7.26 6.41
C GLN A 61 -0.75 -7.87 6.87
N GLU A 62 -1.42 -7.23 7.81
CA GLU A 62 -2.69 -7.72 8.34
C GLU A 62 -3.78 -7.73 7.28
N ALA A 63 -3.88 -6.65 6.49
CA ALA A 63 -4.90 -6.57 5.46
C ALA A 63 -4.77 -7.70 4.44
N ILE A 64 -3.54 -8.02 4.04
CA ILE A 64 -3.29 -9.09 3.09
C ILE A 64 -3.63 -10.45 3.71
N HIS A 65 -3.23 -10.68 4.96
CA HIS A 65 -3.53 -11.95 5.64
C HIS A 65 -5.04 -12.17 5.82
N VAL A 66 -5.79 -11.11 6.10
CA VAL A 66 -7.24 -11.21 6.28
C VAL A 66 -7.94 -11.49 4.95
N GLN A 67 -7.53 -10.83 3.87
CA GLN A 67 -8.18 -10.95 2.57
C GLN A 67 -7.71 -12.16 1.78
N CYS A 68 -6.47 -12.59 1.97
CA CYS A 68 -5.83 -13.63 1.18
C CYS A 68 -5.35 -14.75 2.09
N GLU A 69 -6.24 -15.69 2.39
CA GLU A 69 -5.94 -16.78 3.31
C GLU A 69 -4.79 -17.69 2.86
N GLU A 70 -4.55 -17.74 1.56
CA GLU A 70 -3.48 -18.56 0.99
C GLU A 70 -2.09 -17.99 1.25
N VAL A 71 -2.02 -16.71 1.60
CA VAL A 71 -0.74 -16.05 1.84
C VAL A 71 -0.28 -16.35 3.26
N GLU A 72 0.90 -16.95 3.38
CA GLU A 72 1.49 -17.29 4.68
C GLU A 72 2.49 -16.26 5.16
N ASN A 73 3.12 -15.55 4.21
CA ASN A 73 4.19 -14.62 4.55
C ASN A 73 4.08 -13.35 3.70
N VAL A 74 4.09 -12.20 4.34
CA VAL A 74 4.05 -10.90 3.68
C VAL A 74 5.31 -10.13 4.08
N GLU A 75 6.10 -9.76 3.07
CA GLU A 75 7.30 -8.96 3.26
C GLU A 75 7.04 -7.56 2.70
N VAL A 76 7.31 -6.54 3.50
CA VAL A 76 7.15 -5.15 3.07
C VAL A 76 8.53 -4.50 2.98
N GLU A 77 8.87 -3.99 1.80
CA GLU A 77 10.10 -3.26 1.57
C GLU A 77 9.79 -1.79 1.37
N LEU A 78 10.34 -0.94 2.24
CA LEU A 78 10.22 0.50 2.08
C LEU A 78 11.34 1.02 1.20
N VAL A 79 10.97 1.79 0.19
CA VAL A 79 11.94 2.41 -0.72
C VAL A 79 11.66 3.91 -0.80
N TRP A 80 12.70 4.67 -1.11
CA TRP A 80 12.62 6.12 -1.19
C TRP A 80 12.95 6.65 -2.58
N ASP A 81 13.15 5.75 -3.52
CA ASP A 81 13.46 6.07 -4.90
C ASP A 81 12.61 5.20 -5.84
N PRO A 82 11.86 5.79 -6.76
CA PRO A 82 11.67 7.22 -6.94
C PRO A 82 10.92 7.85 -5.77
N PRO A 83 11.19 9.13 -5.45
CA PRO A 83 10.47 9.80 -4.35
C PRO A 83 9.00 10.00 -4.71
N TRP A 84 8.15 9.83 -3.72
CA TRP A 84 6.72 10.04 -3.92
C TRP A 84 6.42 11.52 -4.18
N SER A 85 5.43 11.77 -5.04
CA SER A 85 4.92 13.12 -5.27
C SER A 85 3.39 13.08 -5.39
N PRO A 86 2.71 14.22 -5.16
CA PRO A 86 1.25 14.28 -5.28
C PRO A 86 0.71 13.90 -6.66
N GLN A 87 1.54 13.98 -7.70
CA GLN A 87 1.15 13.59 -9.05
C GLN A 87 0.90 12.09 -9.16
N MET A 88 1.40 11.30 -8.23
CA MET A 88 1.22 9.85 -8.20
C MET A 88 -0.14 9.45 -7.63
N ILE A 89 -0.88 10.38 -7.04
CA ILE A 89 -2.21 10.12 -6.50
C ILE A 89 -3.16 9.83 -7.67
N SER A 90 -3.95 8.76 -7.54
CA SER A 90 -4.95 8.41 -8.56
C SER A 90 -6.06 9.45 -8.62
N ASP A 91 -6.85 9.43 -9.70
CA ASP A 91 -7.99 10.33 -9.82
C ASP A 91 -9.00 10.10 -8.69
N ALA A 92 -9.21 8.85 -8.30
CA ALA A 92 -10.09 8.54 -7.18
C ALA A 92 -9.58 9.16 -5.88
N GLY A 93 -8.26 9.07 -5.64
CA GLY A 93 -7.65 9.69 -4.47
C GLY A 93 -7.76 11.21 -4.48
N LYS A 94 -7.56 11.81 -5.63
CA LYS A 94 -7.70 13.27 -5.79
C LYS A 94 -9.13 13.73 -5.52
N ARG A 95 -10.12 12.94 -5.94
CA ARG A 95 -11.53 13.26 -5.67
C ARG A 95 -11.82 13.21 -4.16
N GLN A 96 -11.27 12.23 -3.48
CA GLN A 96 -11.44 12.13 -2.02
C GLN A 96 -10.82 13.33 -1.31
N LEU A 97 -9.75 13.87 -1.86
CA LEU A 97 -9.08 15.05 -1.30
C LEU A 97 -9.72 16.37 -1.75
N GLY A 98 -10.68 16.32 -2.65
CA GLY A 98 -11.33 17.53 -3.17
C GLY A 98 -10.51 18.27 -4.22
N TRP A 99 -9.56 17.59 -4.87
CA TRP A 99 -8.69 18.20 -5.89
C TRP A 99 -9.26 18.10 -7.30
N LEU A 100 -10.28 17.27 -7.49
CA LEU A 100 -10.95 17.12 -8.78
C LEU A 100 -12.44 17.46 -8.68
#